data_98b1654180552b3d8261cc9c49524c6e
#
_entry.id   98b1654180552b3d8261cc9c49524c6e
#
_cell.length_a   1.000
_cell.length_b   1.000
_cell.length_c   1.000
_cell.angle_alpha   90.00
_cell.angle_beta   90.00
_cell.angle_gamma   90.00
#
_symmetry.space_group_name_H-M   'P 1'
#
loop_
_entity.id
_entity.type
_entity.pdbx_description
1 polymer ?
#
loop_
_entity_poly.entity_id
_entity_poly.type
_entity_poly.pdbx_seq_one_letter_code
_entity_poly.pdbx_strand_id
1 'polypeptide(L)'
;MDLKDKFESYGFNYAAIDIGSNAVRLLIKHVEEDRNGKATFSKVLLLRVPLRLGFDVFAMGKLSERKEKDMIRLMDAFQNLMKIYDVEDYRACATSAMRDAKNGKAIIKRIKKKTGINIEIIDGQEEAKMVYNNHIECMEDRNGNYMYVDVGGGST
;
A
#
# COMPACT_ATOMS: atom_id res chain seq x y z
N MET A 1 -9.91 -27.91 31.01
CA MET A 1 -9.76 -26.95 29.92
C MET A 1 -8.47 -26.21 30.22
N ASP A 2 -7.40 -26.67 29.57
CA ASP A 2 -6.03 -26.34 29.93
C ASP A 2 -5.70 -24.92 29.41
N LEU A 3 -5.14 -24.06 30.26
CA LEU A 3 -4.75 -22.68 29.91
C LEU A 3 -3.66 -22.62 28.84
N LYS A 4 -3.06 -23.76 28.49
CA LYS A 4 -2.06 -23.89 27.42
C LYS A 4 -2.65 -23.85 26.00
N ASP A 5 -3.95 -24.14 25.84
CA ASP A 5 -4.60 -24.14 24.51
C ASP A 5 -4.97 -22.72 24.00
N LYS A 6 -4.66 -21.68 24.75
CA LYS A 6 -5.07 -20.29 24.43
C LYS A 6 -3.99 -19.45 23.75
N PHE A 7 -2.77 -19.97 23.54
CA PHE A 7 -1.62 -19.15 23.16
C PHE A 7 -0.78 -19.67 21.99
N GLU A 8 -1.37 -20.39 21.03
CA GLU A 8 -0.65 -20.75 19.80
C GLU A 8 -1.44 -20.40 18.53
N SER A 9 -1.92 -19.16 18.40
CA SER A 9 -2.10 -18.58 17.08
C SER A 9 -0.83 -17.80 16.73
N TYR A 10 0.06 -18.40 15.99
CA TYR A 10 1.20 -17.69 15.43
C TYR A 10 0.68 -16.80 14.31
N GLY A 11 0.56 -15.52 14.59
CA GLY A 11 0.19 -14.52 13.61
C GLY A 11 1.37 -13.62 13.28
N PHE A 12 1.37 -13.08 12.06
CA PHE A 12 2.40 -12.14 11.56
C PHE A 12 1.76 -10.84 11.11
N ASN A 13 2.50 -9.76 11.25
CA ASN A 13 2.09 -8.47 10.72
C ASN A 13 2.64 -8.28 9.31
N TYR A 14 1.75 -7.92 8.40
CA TYR A 14 2.10 -7.56 7.01
C TYR A 14 1.69 -6.13 6.73
N ALA A 15 2.47 -5.45 5.86
CA ALA A 15 2.17 -4.08 5.50
C ALA A 15 1.93 -3.90 4.01
N ALA A 16 1.07 -2.93 3.69
CA ALA A 16 0.89 -2.42 2.35
C ALA A 16 1.09 -0.90 2.34
N ILE A 17 1.91 -0.42 1.40
CA ILE A 17 2.11 1.01 1.15
C ILE A 17 1.51 1.32 -0.22
N ASP A 18 0.53 2.23 -0.23
CA ASP A 18 -0.13 2.73 -1.44
C ASP A 18 0.27 4.19 -1.67
N ILE A 19 0.93 4.45 -2.80
CA ILE A 19 1.39 5.78 -3.20
C ILE A 19 0.54 6.29 -4.35
N GLY A 20 -0.59 6.89 -3.98
CA GLY A 20 -1.53 7.49 -4.91
C GLY A 20 -1.22 8.95 -5.25
N SER A 21 -1.95 9.51 -6.23
CA SER A 21 -1.81 10.91 -6.65
C SER A 21 -2.18 11.92 -5.57
N ASN A 22 -3.15 11.61 -4.70
CA ASN A 22 -3.61 12.51 -3.65
C ASN A 22 -2.95 12.22 -2.29
N ALA A 23 -2.89 10.95 -1.91
CA ALA A 23 -2.40 10.55 -0.60
C ALA A 23 -1.52 9.31 -0.69
N VAL A 24 -0.63 9.18 0.27
CA VAL A 24 0.14 7.97 0.54
C VAL A 24 -0.43 7.30 1.77
N ARG A 25 -0.60 5.99 1.72
CA ARG A 25 -1.19 5.19 2.81
C ARG A 25 -0.22 4.12 3.26
N LEU A 26 -0.23 3.84 4.56
CA LEU A 26 0.36 2.65 5.16
C LEU A 26 -0.76 1.89 5.86
N LEU A 27 -0.97 0.65 5.48
CA LEU A 27 -1.85 -0.30 6.16
C LEU A 27 -1.00 -1.41 6.76
N ILE A 28 -1.17 -1.68 8.05
CA ILE A 28 -0.61 -2.87 8.70
C ILE A 28 -1.77 -3.74 9.15
N LYS A 29 -1.73 -5.02 8.77
CA LYS A 29 -2.68 -6.05 9.20
C LYS A 29 -1.94 -7.15 9.93
N HIS A 30 -2.57 -7.65 10.98
CA HIS A 30 -2.20 -8.89 11.62
C HIS A 30 -2.94 -10.04 10.92
N VAL A 31 -2.20 -11.08 10.57
CA VAL A 31 -2.72 -12.26 9.88
C VAL A 31 -2.48 -13.46 10.77
N GLU A 32 -3.56 -14.12 11.16
CA GLU A 32 -3.55 -15.38 11.90
C GLU A 32 -4.11 -16.49 11.01
N GLU A 33 -3.55 -17.67 11.08
CA GLU A 33 -4.06 -18.85 10.41
C GLU A 33 -4.60 -19.83 11.44
N ASP A 34 -5.84 -20.25 11.27
CA ASP A 34 -6.45 -21.25 12.13
C ASP A 34 -5.93 -22.67 11.81
N ARG A 35 -6.28 -23.65 12.66
CA ARG A 35 -5.87 -25.05 12.48
C ARG A 35 -6.36 -25.70 11.16
N ASN A 36 -7.29 -25.07 10.47
CA ASN A 36 -7.83 -25.53 9.18
C ASN A 36 -7.19 -24.81 7.98
N GLY A 37 -6.20 -23.96 8.22
CA GLY A 37 -5.54 -23.18 7.17
C GLY A 37 -6.34 -21.95 6.71
N LYS A 38 -7.37 -21.52 7.48
CA LYS A 38 -8.14 -20.33 7.15
C LYS A 38 -7.48 -19.09 7.75
N ALA A 39 -7.04 -18.18 6.89
CA ALA A 39 -6.47 -16.91 7.32
C ALA A 39 -7.55 -15.93 7.81
N THR A 40 -7.29 -15.27 8.92
CA THR A 40 -8.07 -14.15 9.45
C THR A 40 -7.21 -12.91 9.48
N PHE A 41 -7.83 -11.76 9.17
CA PHE A 41 -7.12 -10.50 9.03
C PHE A 41 -7.70 -9.46 10.00
N SER A 42 -6.86 -8.93 10.87
CA SER A 42 -7.22 -7.80 11.72
C SER A 42 -6.40 -6.56 11.40
N LYS A 43 -7.03 -5.39 11.42
CA LYS A 43 -6.35 -4.13 11.14
C LYS A 43 -5.61 -3.65 12.39
N VAL A 44 -4.30 -3.49 12.27
CA VAL A 44 -3.43 -2.97 13.34
C VAL A 44 -3.25 -1.45 13.20
N LEU A 45 -2.93 -0.97 11.99
CA LEU A 45 -2.68 0.43 11.73
C LEU A 45 -3.16 0.82 10.33
N LEU A 46 -3.77 1.99 10.21
CA LEU A 46 -4.01 2.64 8.93
C LEU A 46 -3.64 4.12 9.03
N LEU A 47 -2.63 4.53 8.28
CA LEU A 47 -2.24 5.92 8.12
C LEU A 47 -2.53 6.41 6.71
N ARG A 48 -2.97 7.66 6.60
CA ARG A 48 -3.19 8.36 5.33
C ARG A 48 -2.57 9.74 5.41
N VAL A 49 -1.58 10.00 4.55
CA VAL A 49 -0.87 11.28 4.48
C VAL A 49 -1.11 11.95 3.13
N PRO A 50 -1.79 13.11 3.06
CA PRO A 50 -2.15 13.77 1.81
C PRO A 50 -0.95 14.56 1.25
N LEU A 51 -0.02 13.88 0.58
CA LEU A 51 1.11 14.53 -0.09
C LEU A 51 0.72 15.25 -1.38
N ARG A 52 -0.40 14.88 -2.01
CA ARG A 52 -0.92 15.50 -3.24
C ARG A 52 0.12 15.55 -4.37
N LEU A 53 0.74 14.40 -4.66
CA LEU A 53 1.79 14.27 -5.67
C LEU A 53 1.28 14.63 -7.07
N GLY A 54 0.03 14.28 -7.35
CA GLY A 54 -0.62 14.57 -8.63
C GLY A 54 -0.65 16.06 -8.97
N PHE A 55 -0.74 16.95 -7.97
CA PHE A 55 -0.76 18.38 -8.21
C PHE A 55 0.52 18.86 -8.94
N ASP A 56 1.69 18.40 -8.50
CA ASP A 56 2.96 18.74 -9.14
C ASP A 56 3.07 18.09 -10.53
N VAL A 57 2.72 16.81 -10.62
CA VAL A 57 2.90 16.01 -11.85
C VAL A 57 2.00 16.48 -12.96
N PHE A 58 0.73 16.76 -12.68
CA PHE A 58 -0.22 17.22 -13.70
C PHE A 58 0.05 18.67 -14.14
N ALA A 59 0.60 19.52 -13.23
CA ALA A 59 0.97 20.89 -13.58
C ALA A 59 2.34 20.98 -14.28
N MET A 60 3.33 20.18 -13.87
CA MET A 60 4.74 20.35 -14.27
C MET A 60 5.35 19.13 -14.96
N GLY A 61 4.64 18.00 -15.02
CA GLY A 61 5.14 16.73 -15.55
C GLY A 61 6.24 16.08 -14.68
N LYS A 62 6.50 16.58 -13.48
CA LYS A 62 7.51 16.07 -12.54
C LYS A 62 7.17 16.46 -11.12
N LEU A 63 7.70 15.72 -10.16
CA LEU A 63 7.65 16.08 -8.75
C LEU A 63 8.67 17.17 -8.41
N SER A 64 8.27 18.13 -7.58
CA SER A 64 9.18 19.16 -7.04
C SER A 64 10.17 18.54 -6.04
N GLU A 65 11.29 19.23 -5.81
CA GLU A 65 12.28 18.83 -4.79
C GLU A 65 11.67 18.76 -3.39
N ARG A 66 10.71 19.62 -3.10
CA ARG A 66 9.99 19.61 -1.82
C ARG A 66 9.22 18.30 -1.66
N LYS A 67 8.43 17.90 -2.68
CA LYS A 67 7.65 16.64 -2.65
C LYS A 67 8.56 15.42 -2.57
N GLU A 68 9.70 15.45 -3.26
CA GLU A 68 10.70 14.39 -3.13
C GLU A 68 11.23 14.27 -1.68
N LYS A 69 11.61 15.37 -1.05
CA LYS A 69 12.07 15.39 0.34
C LYS A 69 10.99 14.87 1.30
N ASP A 70 9.74 15.31 1.10
CA ASP A 70 8.62 14.88 1.93
C ASP A 70 8.31 13.39 1.75
N MET A 71 8.41 12.87 0.52
CA MET A 71 8.30 11.43 0.24
C MET A 71 9.37 10.61 0.96
N ILE A 72 10.63 11.05 0.91
CA ILE A 72 11.74 10.35 1.58
C ILE A 72 11.51 10.31 3.09
N ARG A 73 11.12 11.44 3.70
CA ARG A 73 10.81 11.52 5.13
C ARG A 73 9.64 10.62 5.52
N LEU A 74 8.60 10.60 4.68
CA LEU A 74 7.44 9.75 4.93
C LEU A 74 7.79 8.26 4.84
N MET A 75 8.59 7.85 3.85
CA MET A 75 9.04 6.46 3.75
C MET A 75 9.95 6.06 4.92
N ASP A 76 10.80 6.95 5.40
CA ASP A 76 11.59 6.72 6.61
C ASP A 76 10.70 6.51 7.85
N ALA A 77 9.67 7.36 8.01
CA ALA A 77 8.68 7.20 9.07
C ALA A 77 7.92 5.85 8.96
N PHE A 78 7.51 5.46 7.76
CA PHE A 78 6.83 4.18 7.53
C PHE A 78 7.73 2.98 7.84
N GLN A 79 9.01 3.06 7.46
CA GLN A 79 9.98 2.01 7.81
C GLN A 79 10.11 1.85 9.33
N ASN A 80 10.18 2.95 10.08
CA ASN A 80 10.27 2.90 11.53
C ASN A 80 8.97 2.34 12.14
N LEU A 81 7.81 2.70 11.61
CA LEU A 81 6.53 2.12 12.05
C LEU A 81 6.48 0.61 11.77
N MET A 82 6.88 0.16 10.59
CA MET A 82 6.92 -1.26 10.27
C MET A 82 7.85 -2.04 11.21
N LYS A 83 8.97 -1.45 11.63
CA LYS A 83 9.85 -2.04 12.66
C LYS A 83 9.20 -2.10 14.04
N ILE A 84 8.50 -1.03 14.46
CA ILE A 84 7.81 -0.97 15.77
C ILE A 84 6.71 -2.04 15.87
N TYR A 85 6.06 -2.34 14.75
CA TYR A 85 4.99 -3.33 14.68
C TYR A 85 5.47 -4.71 14.23
N ASP A 86 6.78 -4.97 14.21
CA ASP A 86 7.37 -6.26 13.82
C ASP A 86 6.77 -6.81 12.52
N VAL A 87 6.72 -5.95 11.47
CA VAL A 87 6.18 -6.33 10.16
C VAL A 87 7.14 -7.30 9.50
N GLU A 88 6.63 -8.51 9.18
CA GLU A 88 7.39 -9.60 8.57
C GLU A 88 7.73 -9.30 7.10
N ASP A 89 6.75 -8.83 6.33
CA ASP A 89 6.94 -8.47 4.94
C ASP A 89 5.99 -7.34 4.53
N TYR A 90 6.32 -6.63 3.45
CA TYR A 90 5.51 -5.55 2.95
C TYR A 90 5.51 -5.49 1.42
N ARG A 91 4.45 -4.92 0.85
CA ARG A 91 4.43 -4.49 -0.55
C ARG A 91 4.17 -2.98 -0.63
N ALA A 92 4.95 -2.29 -1.46
CA ALA A 92 4.79 -0.85 -1.71
C ALA A 92 4.56 -0.59 -3.20
N CYS A 93 3.38 -0.07 -3.54
CA CYS A 93 2.97 0.22 -4.91
C CYS A 93 2.78 1.71 -5.13
N ALA A 94 3.20 2.20 -6.29
CA ALA A 94 2.97 3.57 -6.74
C ALA A 94 2.21 3.58 -8.06
N THR A 95 1.21 4.45 -8.15
CA THR A 95 0.28 4.52 -9.28
C THR A 95 0.52 5.75 -10.17
N SER A 96 -0.52 6.33 -10.74
CA SER A 96 -0.48 7.33 -11.82
C SER A 96 0.52 8.47 -11.59
N ALA A 97 0.53 9.14 -10.44
CA ALA A 97 1.43 10.27 -10.23
C ALA A 97 2.92 9.88 -10.35
N MET A 98 3.33 8.75 -9.77
CA MET A 98 4.72 8.31 -9.86
C MET A 98 5.06 7.71 -11.23
N ARG A 99 4.08 7.09 -11.89
CA ARG A 99 4.20 6.54 -13.24
C ARG A 99 4.42 7.65 -14.27
N ASP A 100 3.66 8.75 -14.17
CA ASP A 100 3.64 9.84 -15.14
C ASP A 100 4.73 10.89 -14.87
N ALA A 101 5.30 10.92 -13.67
CA ALA A 101 6.37 11.84 -13.32
C ALA A 101 7.69 11.51 -14.07
N LYS A 102 8.22 12.46 -14.84
CA LYS A 102 9.52 12.33 -15.55
C LYS A 102 10.67 11.92 -14.61
N ASN A 103 10.62 12.34 -13.36
CA ASN A 103 11.62 12.02 -12.33
C ASN A 103 11.19 10.91 -11.35
N GLY A 104 10.04 10.27 -11.55
CA GLY A 104 9.48 9.28 -10.64
C GLY A 104 10.42 8.11 -10.35
N LYS A 105 10.95 7.46 -11.40
CA LYS A 105 11.91 6.34 -11.27
C LYS A 105 13.19 6.75 -10.51
N ALA A 106 13.69 7.97 -10.72
CA ALA A 106 14.88 8.46 -10.02
C ALA A 106 14.61 8.71 -8.54
N ILE A 107 13.42 9.21 -8.20
CA ILE A 107 12.98 9.40 -6.81
C ILE A 107 12.85 8.06 -6.09
N ILE A 108 12.22 7.05 -6.70
CA ILE A 108 12.10 5.70 -6.13
C ILE A 108 13.49 5.10 -5.82
N LYS A 109 14.45 5.24 -6.73
CA LYS A 109 15.83 4.79 -6.48
C LYS A 109 16.47 5.49 -5.28
N ARG A 110 16.23 6.80 -5.11
CA ARG A 110 16.74 7.54 -3.96
C ARG A 110 16.04 7.15 -2.65
N ILE A 111 14.73 6.91 -2.68
CA ILE A 111 13.97 6.38 -1.55
C ILE A 111 14.55 5.05 -1.11
N LYS A 112 14.69 4.09 -2.04
CA LYS A 112 15.27 2.78 -1.75
C LYS A 112 16.66 2.89 -1.11
N LYS A 113 17.53 3.75 -1.66
CA LYS A 113 18.88 3.97 -1.10
C LYS A 113 18.87 4.54 0.31
N LYS A 114 17.92 5.41 0.63
CA LYS A 114 17.88 6.11 1.92
C LYS A 114 17.10 5.37 3.00
N THR A 115 16.03 4.69 2.63
CA THR A 115 15.09 4.09 3.58
C THR A 115 15.03 2.56 3.50
N GLY A 116 15.61 1.95 2.47
CA GLY A 116 15.50 0.51 2.22
C GLY A 116 14.17 0.09 1.60
N ILE A 117 13.14 0.96 1.56
CA ILE A 117 11.83 0.62 1.01
C ILE A 117 11.91 0.47 -0.51
N ASN A 118 11.51 -0.69 -1.00
CA ASN A 118 11.39 -0.99 -2.42
C ASN A 118 9.97 -0.65 -2.90
N ILE A 119 9.85 0.31 -3.82
CA ILE A 119 8.56 0.75 -4.37
C ILE A 119 8.46 0.28 -5.82
N GLU A 120 7.35 -0.37 -6.16
CA GLU A 120 7.00 -0.81 -7.51
C GLU A 120 6.07 0.22 -8.16
N ILE A 121 6.35 0.62 -9.39
CA ILE A 121 5.37 1.37 -10.19
C ILE A 121 4.51 0.35 -10.90
N ILE A 122 3.21 0.32 -10.57
CA ILE A 122 2.25 -0.57 -11.21
C ILE A 122 1.52 0.17 -12.33
N ASP A 123 1.14 -0.55 -13.38
CA ASP A 123 0.32 -0.01 -14.46
C ASP A 123 -1.17 -0.01 -14.08
N GLY A 124 -2.01 0.60 -14.94
CA GLY A 124 -3.44 0.71 -14.68
C GLY A 124 -4.17 -0.64 -14.72
N GLN A 125 -3.66 -1.63 -15.45
CA GLN A 125 -4.25 -2.97 -15.51
C GLN A 125 -3.98 -3.74 -14.22
N GLU A 126 -2.77 -3.65 -13.70
CA GLU A 126 -2.42 -4.27 -12.42
C GLU A 126 -3.18 -3.60 -11.27
N GLU A 127 -3.29 -2.27 -11.28
CA GLU A 127 -4.08 -1.50 -10.32
C GLU A 127 -5.56 -1.96 -10.33
N ALA A 128 -6.18 -2.04 -11.51
CA ALA A 128 -7.56 -2.51 -11.67
C ALA A 128 -7.73 -3.97 -11.21
N LYS A 129 -6.76 -4.85 -11.49
CA LYS A 129 -6.78 -6.24 -11.06
C LYS A 129 -6.71 -6.37 -9.54
N MET A 130 -5.93 -5.54 -8.85
CA MET A 130 -5.87 -5.53 -7.39
C MET A 130 -7.21 -5.12 -6.78
N VAL A 131 -7.85 -4.07 -7.32
CA VAL A 131 -9.18 -3.63 -6.88
C VAL A 131 -10.21 -4.73 -7.09
N TYR A 132 -10.22 -5.36 -8.26
CA TYR A 132 -11.13 -6.45 -8.60
C TYR A 132 -10.97 -7.64 -7.65
N ASN A 133 -9.74 -8.10 -7.39
CA ASN A 133 -9.48 -9.23 -6.51
C ASN A 133 -9.97 -8.99 -5.08
N ASN A 134 -9.80 -7.77 -4.55
CA ASN A 134 -10.30 -7.42 -3.23
C ASN A 134 -11.84 -7.43 -3.14
N HIS A 135 -12.53 -7.14 -4.23
CA HIS A 135 -14.00 -7.10 -4.25
C HIS A 135 -14.63 -8.48 -4.48
N ILE A 136 -13.97 -9.35 -5.24
CA ILE A 136 -14.47 -10.74 -5.45
C ILE A 136 -14.64 -11.49 -4.14
N GLU A 137 -13.75 -11.30 -3.18
CA GLU A 137 -13.81 -11.96 -1.86
C GLU A 137 -15.03 -11.51 -1.05
N CYS A 138 -15.56 -10.32 -1.32
CA CYS A 138 -16.71 -9.74 -0.62
C CYS A 138 -18.04 -9.93 -1.37
N MET A 139 -18.05 -10.59 -2.53
CA MET A 139 -19.28 -10.82 -3.30
C MET A 139 -20.12 -11.94 -2.73
N GLU A 140 -21.37 -11.64 -2.37
CA GLU A 140 -22.37 -12.61 -1.94
C GLU A 140 -22.95 -13.40 -3.14
N ASP A 141 -23.13 -12.74 -4.30
CA ASP A 141 -23.61 -13.37 -5.53
C ASP A 141 -22.53 -13.32 -6.63
N ARG A 142 -22.05 -14.50 -7.06
CA ARG A 142 -21.03 -14.64 -8.10
C ARG A 142 -21.59 -14.77 -9.52
N ASN A 143 -22.93 -14.83 -9.66
CA ASN A 143 -23.60 -15.03 -10.96
C ASN A 143 -24.06 -13.72 -11.62
N GLY A 144 -23.94 -12.59 -10.94
CA GLY A 144 -24.28 -11.28 -11.44
C GLY A 144 -23.20 -10.67 -12.35
N ASN A 145 -23.62 -9.73 -13.22
CA ASN A 145 -22.66 -8.88 -13.94
C ASN A 145 -22.34 -7.64 -13.10
N TYR A 146 -21.06 -7.45 -12.81
CA TYR A 146 -20.59 -6.35 -11.97
C TYR A 146 -19.64 -5.46 -12.75
N MET A 147 -19.73 -4.17 -12.52
CA MET A 147 -18.79 -3.18 -13.02
C MET A 147 -18.19 -2.43 -11.84
N TYR A 148 -16.88 -2.46 -11.72
CA TYR A 148 -16.14 -1.69 -10.72
C TYR A 148 -15.56 -0.45 -11.37
N VAL A 149 -15.85 0.70 -10.77
CA VAL A 149 -15.32 1.99 -11.20
C VAL A 149 -14.56 2.60 -10.03
N ASP A 150 -13.24 2.64 -10.16
CA ASP A 150 -12.36 3.32 -9.19
C ASP A 150 -11.92 4.67 -9.75
N VAL A 151 -12.34 5.75 -9.10
CA VAL A 151 -12.02 7.12 -9.51
C VAL A 151 -10.98 7.68 -8.56
N GLY A 152 -9.73 7.67 -8.99
CA GLY A 152 -8.60 8.20 -8.25
C GLY A 152 -8.35 9.71 -8.49
N GLY A 153 -7.27 10.21 -7.93
CA GLY A 153 -6.85 11.61 -8.12
C GLY A 153 -6.13 11.88 -9.45
N GLY A 154 -5.95 10.89 -10.30
CA GLY A 154 -5.25 11.01 -11.59
C GLY A 154 -5.48 9.85 -12.54
N SER A 155 -6.32 8.90 -12.17
CA SER A 155 -6.69 7.74 -13.00
C SER A 155 -8.13 7.29 -12.68
N THR A 156 -8.76 6.68 -13.66
CA THR A 156 -10.07 6.02 -13.52
C THR A 156 -9.95 4.64 -14.13
#